data_daed4ff0f5bf653920bede22178735b8
#
_entry.id   daed4ff0f5bf653920bede22178735b8
#
_cell.length_a   1.000
_cell.length_b   1.000
_cell.length_c   1.000
_cell.angle_alpha   90.00
_cell.angle_beta   90.00
_cell.angle_gamma   90.00
#
_symmetry.space_group_name_H-M   'P 1'
#
loop_
_entity.id
_entity.type
_entity.pdbx_description
1 polymer ?
#
loop_
_entity_poly.entity_id
_entity_poly.type
_entity_poly.pdbx_seq_one_letter_code
_entity_poly.pdbx_strand_id
1 'polypeptide(L)'
;MVLFGSPGSGKGTQAKYVVDWLGIPHISTGDMLREHIQSGDNIGQAAGDRMRAGSLVSDELVNQLVFERIHQPDCARGFILDGYPRTLAQAQELKRMLEPTHAAEVVIHLVVDYNVIISRLSGRRVCPKCGTLYNVVSRPPKIEGVCDLDGTKLVIRDDDKEEVVRERLEQYEKQTRPVIEFFRKTADRLIEVDASREAPNAVFERVRAELKDLIQR
;
A
#
# COMPACT_ATOMS: atom_id res chain seq x y z
N MET A 1 -5.38 8.27 -7.07
CA MET A 1 -6.12 7.14 -6.44
C MET A 1 -5.41 6.72 -5.16
N VAL A 2 -6.15 6.42 -4.09
CA VAL A 2 -5.60 5.96 -2.80
C VAL A 2 -6.07 4.53 -2.55
N LEU A 3 -5.15 3.61 -2.30
CA LEU A 3 -5.46 2.26 -1.83
C LEU A 3 -5.39 2.22 -0.31
N PHE A 4 -6.53 1.99 0.32
CA PHE A 4 -6.70 2.00 1.76
C PHE A 4 -7.04 0.60 2.29
N GLY A 5 -6.63 0.30 3.51
CA GLY A 5 -6.88 -0.98 4.17
C GLY A 5 -5.74 -1.40 5.09
N SER A 6 -6.01 -2.38 5.95
CA SER A 6 -5.05 -2.90 6.94
C SER A 6 -3.78 -3.46 6.29
N PRO A 7 -2.67 -3.58 7.04
CA PRO A 7 -1.56 -4.44 6.62
C PRO A 7 -2.07 -5.83 6.22
N GLY A 8 -1.61 -6.38 5.10
CA GLY A 8 -2.08 -7.69 4.62
C GLY A 8 -3.41 -7.70 3.86
N SER A 9 -4.10 -6.55 3.70
CA SER A 9 -5.38 -6.50 2.97
C SER A 9 -5.28 -6.75 1.46
N GLY A 10 -4.07 -6.70 0.88
CA GLY A 10 -3.85 -6.95 -0.55
C GLY A 10 -3.69 -5.70 -1.40
N LYS A 11 -3.51 -4.51 -0.80
CA LYS A 11 -3.29 -3.23 -1.52
C LYS A 11 -2.26 -3.34 -2.64
N GLY A 12 -1.05 -3.78 -2.32
CA GLY A 12 0.02 -3.89 -3.33
C GLY A 12 -0.28 -4.90 -4.44
N THR A 13 -1.14 -5.89 -4.20
CA THR A 13 -1.62 -6.81 -5.25
C THR A 13 -2.61 -6.10 -6.15
N GLN A 14 -3.55 -5.36 -5.59
CA GLN A 14 -4.53 -4.59 -6.35
C GLN A 14 -3.85 -3.43 -7.10
N ALA A 15 -2.85 -2.78 -6.49
CA ALA A 15 -2.06 -1.75 -7.16
C ALA A 15 -1.48 -2.25 -8.49
N LYS A 16 -0.91 -3.48 -8.54
CA LYS A 16 -0.36 -4.06 -9.76
C LYS A 16 -1.42 -4.19 -10.87
N TYR A 17 -2.61 -4.72 -10.54
CA TYR A 17 -3.69 -4.81 -11.52
C TYR A 17 -4.14 -3.44 -12.03
N VAL A 18 -4.21 -2.44 -11.15
CA VAL A 18 -4.58 -1.07 -11.55
C VAL A 18 -3.50 -0.41 -12.41
N VAL A 19 -2.21 -0.62 -12.09
CA VAL A 19 -1.08 -0.18 -12.91
C VAL A 19 -1.17 -0.79 -14.31
N ASP A 20 -1.34 -2.10 -14.39
CA ASP A 20 -1.44 -2.83 -15.68
C ASP A 20 -2.64 -2.34 -16.51
N TRP A 21 -3.73 -1.95 -15.86
CA TRP A 21 -4.93 -1.46 -16.51
C TRP A 21 -4.84 0.00 -16.95
N LEU A 22 -4.36 0.90 -16.07
CA LEU A 22 -4.40 2.36 -16.29
C LEU A 22 -3.09 2.95 -16.79
N GLY A 23 -1.97 2.24 -16.67
CA GLY A 23 -0.65 2.73 -17.03
C GLY A 23 -0.19 3.92 -16.20
N ILE A 24 -0.61 4.02 -14.94
CA ILE A 24 -0.21 5.06 -13.99
C ILE A 24 0.72 4.48 -12.92
N PRO A 25 1.66 5.26 -12.36
CA PRO A 25 2.63 4.75 -11.40
C PRO A 25 2.02 4.33 -10.06
N HIS A 26 2.57 3.28 -9.46
CA HIS A 26 2.31 2.85 -8.09
C HIS A 26 3.34 3.49 -7.15
N ILE A 27 2.87 4.23 -6.17
CA ILE A 27 3.68 4.90 -5.14
C ILE A 27 3.39 4.21 -3.81
N SER A 28 4.31 3.33 -3.40
CA SER A 28 4.25 2.63 -2.12
C SER A 28 5.20 3.31 -1.12
N THR A 29 4.65 4.02 -0.13
CA THR A 29 5.49 4.66 0.89
C THR A 29 6.31 3.66 1.68
N GLY A 30 5.77 2.46 1.90
CA GLY A 30 6.52 1.38 2.55
C GLY A 30 7.72 0.90 1.72
N ASP A 31 7.60 0.84 0.39
CA ASP A 31 8.72 0.42 -0.48
C ASP A 31 9.74 1.55 -0.59
N MET A 32 9.32 2.79 -0.77
CA MET A 32 10.22 3.96 -0.75
C MET A 32 11.08 4.00 0.54
N LEU A 33 10.45 3.88 1.70
CA LEU A 33 11.17 3.85 2.97
C LEU A 33 12.13 2.66 3.09
N ARG A 34 11.77 1.48 2.57
CA ARG A 34 12.66 0.32 2.54
C ARG A 34 13.87 0.53 1.63
N GLU A 35 13.70 1.19 0.49
CA GLU A 35 14.79 1.57 -0.41
C GLU A 35 15.78 2.50 0.29
N HIS A 36 15.29 3.52 1.01
CA HIS A 36 16.11 4.41 1.83
C HIS A 36 16.85 3.66 2.98
N ILE A 37 16.17 2.73 3.64
CA ILE A 37 16.82 1.89 4.68
C ILE A 37 17.91 1.04 4.06
N GLN A 38 17.70 0.47 2.89
CA GLN A 38 18.68 -0.35 2.20
C GLN A 38 19.89 0.46 1.71
N SER A 39 19.68 1.70 1.26
CA SER A 39 20.78 2.61 0.88
C SER A 39 21.55 3.15 2.08
N GLY A 40 20.98 3.10 3.30
CA GLY A 40 21.61 3.59 4.52
C GLY A 40 21.70 5.11 4.62
N ASP A 41 20.94 5.86 3.84
CA ASP A 41 20.91 7.31 3.87
C ASP A 41 20.21 7.89 5.13
N ASN A 42 20.19 9.20 5.27
CA ASN A 42 19.61 9.88 6.43
C ASN A 42 18.12 9.56 6.63
N ILE A 43 17.35 9.41 5.54
CA ILE A 43 15.94 9.05 5.57
C ILE A 43 15.79 7.62 6.08
N GLY A 44 16.58 6.69 5.55
CA GLY A 44 16.60 5.30 5.98
C GLY A 44 16.99 5.12 7.45
N GLN A 45 17.95 5.91 7.93
CA GLN A 45 18.34 5.91 9.35
C GLN A 45 17.20 6.41 10.23
N ALA A 46 16.51 7.50 9.86
CA ALA A 46 15.38 8.05 10.61
C ALA A 46 14.15 7.12 10.61
N ALA A 47 13.92 6.37 9.53
CA ALA A 47 12.75 5.49 9.36
C ALA A 47 12.96 4.08 9.93
N GLY A 48 14.21 3.59 9.95
CA GLY A 48 14.54 2.18 10.15
C GLY A 48 14.03 1.60 11.46
N ASP A 49 14.28 2.27 12.59
CA ASP A 49 13.87 1.79 13.91
C ASP A 49 12.36 1.75 14.05
N ARG A 50 11.66 2.76 13.56
CA ARG A 50 10.21 2.82 13.60
C ARG A 50 9.57 1.71 12.77
N MET A 51 10.08 1.47 11.57
CA MET A 51 9.58 0.39 10.71
C MET A 51 9.85 -1.00 11.30
N ARG A 52 11.03 -1.23 11.91
CA ARG A 52 11.33 -2.49 12.61
C ARG A 52 10.42 -2.72 13.82
N ALA A 53 10.03 -1.66 14.51
CA ALA A 53 9.08 -1.71 15.62
C ALA A 53 7.61 -1.78 15.17
N GLY A 54 7.30 -1.72 13.88
CA GLY A 54 5.94 -1.68 13.35
C GLY A 54 5.21 -0.34 13.53
N SER A 55 5.91 0.68 14.03
CA SER A 55 5.39 2.03 14.27
C SER A 55 5.39 2.86 13.00
N LEU A 56 4.57 3.94 12.98
CA LEU A 56 4.56 4.89 11.88
C LEU A 56 5.82 5.78 11.89
N VAL A 57 6.36 6.04 10.73
CA VAL A 57 7.37 7.07 10.50
C VAL A 57 6.71 8.45 10.63
N SER A 58 7.48 9.50 10.96
CA SER A 58 6.90 10.83 11.17
C SER A 58 6.14 11.33 9.95
N ASP A 59 5.05 12.05 10.18
CA ASP A 59 4.19 12.58 9.11
C ASP A 59 4.98 13.53 8.20
N GLU A 60 5.86 14.36 8.75
CA GLU A 60 6.66 15.32 8.00
C GLU A 60 7.55 14.62 6.97
N LEU A 61 8.26 13.56 7.40
CA LEU A 61 9.15 12.81 6.52
C LEU A 61 8.37 12.12 5.40
N VAL A 62 7.26 11.46 5.75
CA VAL A 62 6.44 10.75 4.76
C VAL A 62 5.77 11.73 3.80
N ASN A 63 5.25 12.85 4.30
CA ASN A 63 4.65 13.91 3.47
C ASN A 63 5.66 14.47 2.46
N GLN A 64 6.91 14.72 2.89
CA GLN A 64 7.96 15.19 1.99
C GLN A 64 8.25 14.16 0.88
N LEU A 65 8.43 12.90 1.23
CA LEU A 65 8.68 11.83 0.25
C LEU A 65 7.55 11.72 -0.77
N VAL A 66 6.30 11.76 -0.30
CA VAL A 66 5.13 11.70 -1.18
C VAL A 66 5.07 12.94 -2.07
N PHE A 67 5.26 14.13 -1.50
CA PHE A 67 5.27 15.38 -2.26
C PHE A 67 6.28 15.34 -3.41
N GLU A 68 7.53 14.98 -3.13
CA GLU A 68 8.58 14.88 -4.15
C GLU A 68 8.23 13.85 -5.22
N ARG A 69 7.65 12.71 -4.84
CA ARG A 69 7.32 11.62 -5.76
C ARG A 69 6.15 11.93 -6.69
N ILE A 70 5.07 12.53 -6.17
CA ILE A 70 3.90 12.85 -6.99
C ILE A 70 4.12 13.97 -8.00
N HIS A 71 5.19 14.77 -7.82
CA HIS A 71 5.59 15.82 -8.76
C HIS A 71 6.53 15.33 -9.88
N GLN A 72 6.86 14.02 -9.90
CA GLN A 72 7.62 13.46 -11.01
C GLN A 72 6.79 13.42 -12.30
N PRO A 73 7.42 13.55 -13.49
CA PRO A 73 6.71 13.62 -14.77
C PRO A 73 5.80 12.43 -15.06
N ASP A 74 6.14 11.23 -14.57
CA ASP A 74 5.35 10.02 -14.75
C ASP A 74 4.00 10.06 -14.01
N CYS A 75 3.85 10.94 -13.02
CA CYS A 75 2.63 11.15 -12.25
C CYS A 75 1.62 12.11 -12.92
N ALA A 76 1.97 12.75 -14.03
CA ALA A 76 1.14 13.77 -14.67
C ALA A 76 -0.25 13.27 -15.11
N ARG A 77 -0.38 11.97 -15.42
CA ARG A 77 -1.66 11.34 -15.79
C ARG A 77 -2.44 10.77 -14.60
N GLY A 78 -1.88 10.88 -13.40
CA GLY A 78 -2.40 10.29 -12.17
C GLY A 78 -1.44 9.27 -11.59
N PHE A 79 -1.77 8.78 -10.40
CA PHE A 79 -0.94 7.83 -9.65
C PHE A 79 -1.78 7.05 -8.63
N ILE A 80 -1.18 5.97 -8.11
CA ILE A 80 -1.75 5.14 -7.05
C ILE A 80 -0.90 5.30 -5.81
N LEU A 81 -1.50 5.74 -4.69
CA LEU A 81 -0.87 5.77 -3.38
C LEU A 81 -1.19 4.50 -2.61
N ASP A 82 -0.17 3.82 -2.11
CA ASP A 82 -0.26 2.64 -1.25
C ASP A 82 0.50 2.88 0.06
N GLY A 83 -0.21 2.75 1.17
CA GLY A 83 0.35 2.99 2.50
C GLY A 83 0.44 4.46 2.90
N TYR A 84 -0.22 5.34 2.16
CA TYR A 84 -0.40 6.76 2.46
C TYR A 84 -1.77 7.23 1.97
N PRO A 85 -2.50 8.06 2.73
CA PRO A 85 -2.17 8.52 4.09
C PRO A 85 -2.46 7.44 5.15
N ARG A 86 -1.78 7.54 6.29
CA ARG A 86 -2.01 6.67 7.47
C ARG A 86 -2.47 7.42 8.71
N THR A 87 -2.41 8.74 8.69
CA THR A 87 -2.89 9.61 9.77
C THR A 87 -3.83 10.66 9.20
N LEU A 88 -4.64 11.27 10.06
CA LEU A 88 -5.53 12.35 9.65
C LEU A 88 -4.74 13.58 9.15
N ALA A 89 -3.59 13.86 9.78
CA ALA A 89 -2.70 14.94 9.35
C ALA A 89 -2.17 14.70 7.93
N GLN A 90 -1.74 13.47 7.61
CA GLN A 90 -1.33 13.09 6.26
C GLN A 90 -2.48 13.20 5.25
N ALA A 91 -3.70 12.82 5.64
CA ALA A 91 -4.87 12.93 4.74
C ALA A 91 -5.21 14.39 4.41
N GLN A 92 -5.12 15.27 5.39
CA GLN A 92 -5.30 16.71 5.18
C GLN A 92 -4.20 17.30 4.30
N GLU A 93 -2.95 16.85 4.50
CA GLU A 93 -1.83 17.28 3.67
C GLU A 93 -1.96 16.79 2.23
N LEU A 94 -2.35 15.53 2.02
CA LEU A 94 -2.64 15.01 0.68
C LEU A 94 -3.67 15.89 -0.04
N LYS A 95 -4.72 16.29 0.64
CA LYS A 95 -5.75 17.15 0.07
C LYS A 95 -5.17 18.48 -0.39
N ARG A 96 -4.31 19.12 0.42
CA ARG A 96 -3.60 20.36 0.04
C ARG A 96 -2.68 20.15 -1.16
N MET A 97 -1.95 19.03 -1.21
CA MET A 97 -1.07 18.70 -2.34
C MET A 97 -1.86 18.52 -3.66
N LEU A 98 -3.08 17.99 -3.59
CA LEU A 98 -3.90 17.73 -4.77
C LEU A 98 -4.74 18.92 -5.22
N GLU A 99 -5.04 19.86 -4.34
CA GLU A 99 -5.91 21.02 -4.64
C GLU A 99 -5.50 21.78 -5.92
N PRO A 100 -4.20 22.09 -6.18
CA PRO A 100 -3.80 22.81 -7.39
C PRO A 100 -3.98 21.98 -8.67
N THR A 101 -4.09 20.66 -8.57
CA THR A 101 -4.14 19.76 -9.73
C THR A 101 -5.55 19.53 -10.25
N HIS A 102 -6.57 19.87 -9.48
CA HIS A 102 -7.98 19.53 -9.74
C HIS A 102 -8.20 18.03 -10.06
N ALA A 103 -7.30 17.18 -9.62
CA ALA A 103 -7.37 15.75 -9.87
C ALA A 103 -8.47 15.09 -9.02
N ALA A 104 -9.25 14.20 -9.62
CA ALA A 104 -10.25 13.44 -8.90
C ALA A 104 -9.61 12.51 -7.85
N GLU A 105 -10.09 12.61 -6.61
CA GLU A 105 -9.62 11.79 -5.49
C GLU A 105 -10.53 10.56 -5.33
N VAL A 106 -10.00 9.42 -5.75
CA VAL A 106 -10.67 8.12 -5.61
C VAL A 106 -9.99 7.29 -4.55
N VAL A 107 -10.74 6.84 -3.57
CA VAL A 107 -10.26 5.98 -2.48
C VAL A 107 -10.85 4.58 -2.62
N ILE A 108 -10.01 3.56 -2.67
CA ILE A 108 -10.41 2.15 -2.66
C ILE A 108 -10.05 1.57 -1.31
N HIS A 109 -11.05 1.24 -0.51
CA HIS A 109 -10.87 0.63 0.80
C HIS A 109 -11.09 -0.89 0.71
N LEU A 110 -9.99 -1.64 0.86
CA LEU A 110 -10.02 -3.10 0.95
C LEU A 110 -10.33 -3.53 2.38
N VAL A 111 -11.51 -4.05 2.59
CA VAL A 111 -11.96 -4.60 3.88
C VAL A 111 -11.58 -6.09 3.93
N VAL A 112 -10.96 -6.54 5.00
CA VAL A 112 -10.52 -7.94 5.14
C VAL A 112 -10.68 -8.39 6.58
N ASP A 113 -11.17 -9.63 6.76
CA ASP A 113 -11.28 -10.28 8.05
C ASP A 113 -9.93 -10.41 8.76
N TYR A 114 -9.90 -10.20 10.07
CA TYR A 114 -8.68 -10.20 10.88
C TYR A 114 -7.88 -11.51 10.73
N ASN A 115 -8.54 -12.67 10.79
CA ASN A 115 -7.86 -13.96 10.66
C ASN A 115 -7.20 -14.15 9.29
N VAL A 116 -7.83 -13.61 8.24
CA VAL A 116 -7.29 -13.62 6.87
C VAL A 116 -6.05 -12.72 6.79
N ILE A 117 -6.06 -11.56 7.46
CA ILE A 117 -4.91 -10.67 7.53
C ILE A 117 -3.71 -11.39 8.15
N ILE A 118 -3.89 -12.02 9.31
CA ILE A 118 -2.82 -12.76 10.00
C ILE A 118 -2.25 -13.85 9.10
N SER A 119 -3.12 -14.68 8.49
CA SER A 119 -2.70 -15.74 7.57
C SER A 119 -1.91 -15.20 6.37
N ARG A 120 -2.33 -14.07 5.81
CA ARG A 120 -1.63 -13.44 4.68
C ARG A 120 -0.26 -12.89 5.06
N LEU A 121 -0.15 -12.24 6.22
CA LEU A 121 1.11 -11.65 6.68
C LEU A 121 2.13 -12.72 7.09
N SER A 122 1.72 -13.75 7.84
CA SER A 122 2.61 -14.86 8.23
C SER A 122 3.09 -15.68 7.04
N GLY A 123 2.24 -15.84 6.03
CA GLY A 123 2.56 -16.56 4.79
C GLY A 123 3.37 -15.75 3.78
N ARG A 124 3.55 -14.44 3.97
CA ARG A 124 4.22 -13.57 2.99
C ARG A 124 5.71 -13.86 2.89
N ARG A 125 6.18 -13.87 1.63
CA ARG A 125 7.61 -13.94 1.28
C ARG A 125 7.89 -12.85 0.26
N VAL A 126 9.10 -12.33 0.25
CA VAL A 126 9.54 -11.31 -0.71
C VAL A 126 10.88 -11.70 -1.32
N CYS A 127 11.04 -11.42 -2.60
CA CYS A 127 12.34 -11.46 -3.23
C CYS A 127 13.10 -10.18 -2.89
N PRO A 128 14.27 -10.24 -2.22
CA PRO A 128 15.01 -9.04 -1.86
C PRO A 128 15.64 -8.33 -3.06
N LYS A 129 15.73 -9.02 -4.22
CA LYS A 129 16.32 -8.47 -5.44
C LYS A 129 15.30 -7.74 -6.32
N CYS A 130 14.17 -8.38 -6.64
CA CYS A 130 13.17 -7.83 -7.57
C CYS A 130 11.88 -7.33 -6.88
N GLY A 131 11.78 -7.43 -5.56
CA GLY A 131 10.61 -6.98 -4.79
C GLY A 131 9.34 -7.84 -4.98
N THR A 132 9.40 -8.92 -5.78
CA THR A 132 8.22 -9.76 -6.04
C THR A 132 7.71 -10.39 -4.76
N LEU A 133 6.39 -10.26 -4.56
CA LEU A 133 5.70 -10.81 -3.40
C LEU A 133 5.13 -12.19 -3.71
N TYR A 134 5.33 -13.12 -2.78
CA TYR A 134 4.75 -14.45 -2.75
C TYR A 134 3.98 -14.66 -1.44
N ASN A 135 3.18 -15.70 -1.42
CA ASN A 135 2.54 -16.18 -0.20
C ASN A 135 2.55 -17.71 -0.21
N VAL A 136 3.01 -18.32 0.86
CA VAL A 136 3.21 -19.78 0.94
C VAL A 136 1.93 -20.59 0.73
N VAL A 137 0.74 -19.98 0.91
CA VAL A 137 -0.56 -20.63 0.74
C VAL A 137 -1.25 -20.17 -0.54
N SER A 138 -1.47 -18.87 -0.70
CA SER A 138 -2.34 -18.32 -1.75
C SER A 138 -1.60 -18.02 -3.08
N ARG A 139 -0.27 -17.87 -3.04
CA ARG A 139 0.58 -17.63 -4.22
C ARG A 139 1.99 -18.17 -3.97
N PRO A 140 2.17 -19.47 -3.85
CA PRO A 140 3.49 -20.07 -3.64
C PRO A 140 4.39 -19.86 -4.85
N PRO A 141 5.71 -19.79 -4.68
CA PRO A 141 6.65 -19.87 -5.79
C PRO A 141 6.65 -21.29 -6.38
N LYS A 142 7.10 -21.44 -7.62
CA LYS A 142 7.22 -22.75 -8.30
C LYS A 142 8.19 -23.69 -7.59
N ILE A 143 9.26 -23.14 -7.04
CA ILE A 143 10.23 -23.84 -6.18
C ILE A 143 10.18 -23.17 -4.82
N GLU A 144 9.94 -23.94 -3.78
CA GLU A 144 9.83 -23.45 -2.42
C GLU A 144 11.03 -22.58 -2.03
N GLY A 145 10.74 -21.37 -1.53
CA GLY A 145 11.76 -20.42 -1.06
C GLY A 145 12.58 -19.74 -2.15
N VAL A 146 12.25 -19.91 -3.45
CA VAL A 146 13.00 -19.36 -4.57
C VAL A 146 12.12 -18.46 -5.43
N CYS A 147 12.63 -17.30 -5.83
CA CYS A 147 11.94 -16.37 -6.71
C CYS A 147 11.81 -16.92 -8.13
N ASP A 148 10.59 -16.94 -8.67
CA ASP A 148 10.33 -17.44 -10.03
C ASP A 148 10.93 -16.58 -11.15
N LEU A 149 11.26 -15.31 -10.84
CA LEU A 149 11.73 -14.36 -11.86
C LEU A 149 13.25 -14.31 -11.98
N ASP A 150 13.96 -14.48 -10.85
CA ASP A 150 15.41 -14.26 -10.82
C ASP A 150 16.21 -15.30 -10.02
N GLY A 151 15.54 -16.32 -9.49
CA GLY A 151 16.17 -17.40 -8.74
C GLY A 151 16.69 -17.03 -7.35
N THR A 152 16.45 -15.81 -6.89
CA THR A 152 16.91 -15.34 -5.58
C THR A 152 16.13 -16.00 -4.45
N LYS A 153 16.80 -16.32 -3.34
CA LYS A 153 16.14 -16.85 -2.13
C LYS A 153 15.16 -15.85 -1.55
N LEU A 154 13.95 -16.30 -1.32
CA LEU A 154 12.88 -15.49 -0.72
C LEU A 154 13.13 -15.31 0.78
N VAL A 155 12.76 -14.14 1.30
CA VAL A 155 12.89 -13.79 2.72
C VAL A 155 11.55 -13.35 3.32
N ILE A 156 11.43 -13.44 4.63
CA ILE A 156 10.36 -12.79 5.40
C ILE A 156 10.80 -11.34 5.63
N ARG A 157 9.91 -10.39 5.46
CA ARG A 157 10.18 -8.98 5.81
C ARG A 157 10.34 -8.85 7.33
N ASP A 158 11.20 -7.97 7.80
CA ASP A 158 11.36 -7.72 9.23
C ASP A 158 10.06 -7.24 9.88
N ASP A 159 9.26 -6.46 9.16
CA ASP A 159 7.97 -5.96 9.60
C ASP A 159 6.81 -6.98 9.46
N ASP A 160 7.09 -8.24 9.08
CA ASP A 160 6.12 -9.35 9.05
C ASP A 160 6.36 -10.39 10.14
N LYS A 161 7.24 -10.14 11.08
CA LYS A 161 7.38 -10.94 12.30
C LYS A 161 6.12 -10.77 13.16
N GLU A 162 5.68 -11.83 13.84
CA GLU A 162 4.38 -11.88 14.54
C GLU A 162 4.16 -10.72 15.52
N GLU A 163 5.17 -10.44 16.33
CA GLU A 163 5.17 -9.31 17.28
C GLU A 163 5.00 -7.95 16.61
N VAL A 164 5.68 -7.76 15.47
CA VAL A 164 5.62 -6.51 14.68
C VAL A 164 4.27 -6.40 13.96
N VAL A 165 3.73 -7.51 13.47
CA VAL A 165 2.40 -7.55 12.83
C VAL A 165 1.32 -7.08 13.81
N ARG A 166 1.38 -7.50 15.07
CA ARG A 166 0.42 -7.06 16.10
C ARG A 166 0.48 -5.54 16.29
N GLU A 167 1.68 -4.98 16.46
CA GLU A 167 1.86 -3.53 16.60
C GLU A 167 1.32 -2.78 15.37
N ARG A 168 1.61 -3.26 14.16
CA ARG A 168 1.11 -2.66 12.92
C ARG A 168 -0.42 -2.64 12.84
N LEU A 169 -1.08 -3.69 13.30
CA LEU A 169 -2.54 -3.75 13.35
C LEU A 169 -3.11 -2.80 14.39
N GLU A 170 -2.48 -2.67 15.55
CA GLU A 170 -2.86 -1.69 16.57
C GLU A 170 -2.69 -0.26 16.05
N GLN A 171 -1.57 0.06 15.40
CA GLN A 171 -1.35 1.36 14.77
C GLN A 171 -2.39 1.65 13.68
N TYR A 172 -2.72 0.65 12.86
CA TYR A 172 -3.77 0.78 11.85
C TYR A 172 -5.13 1.13 12.49
N GLU A 173 -5.56 0.40 13.51
CA GLU A 173 -6.83 0.65 14.18
C GLU A 173 -6.89 2.02 14.86
N LYS A 174 -5.80 2.43 15.51
CA LYS A 174 -5.74 3.69 16.26
C LYS A 174 -5.61 4.93 15.37
N GLN A 175 -4.78 4.88 14.35
CA GLN A 175 -4.38 6.07 13.58
C GLN A 175 -4.89 6.06 12.14
N THR A 176 -4.93 4.89 11.49
CA THR A 176 -5.21 4.81 10.06
C THR A 176 -6.70 4.59 9.78
N ARG A 177 -7.35 3.69 10.49
CA ARG A 177 -8.78 3.42 10.30
C ARG A 177 -9.66 4.67 10.41
N PRO A 178 -9.43 5.61 11.36
CA PRO A 178 -10.21 6.85 11.43
C PRO A 178 -10.13 7.74 10.20
N VAL A 179 -9.08 7.60 9.36
CA VAL A 179 -8.92 8.35 8.12
C VAL A 179 -10.02 8.01 7.10
N ILE A 180 -10.62 6.82 7.18
CA ILE A 180 -11.74 6.44 6.30
C ILE A 180 -12.93 7.38 6.48
N GLU A 181 -13.23 7.80 7.71
CA GLU A 181 -14.31 8.74 7.97
C GLU A 181 -14.03 10.14 7.39
N PHE A 182 -12.77 10.52 7.32
CA PHE A 182 -12.36 11.74 6.63
C PHE A 182 -12.62 11.60 5.12
N PHE A 183 -12.17 10.53 4.48
CA PHE A 183 -12.39 10.28 3.06
C PHE A 183 -13.87 10.10 2.71
N ARG A 184 -14.67 9.50 3.58
CA ARG A 184 -16.12 9.38 3.37
C ARG A 184 -16.82 10.73 3.19
N LYS A 185 -16.25 11.80 3.76
CA LYS A 185 -16.76 13.18 3.69
C LYS A 185 -16.10 14.03 2.62
N THR A 186 -14.89 13.69 2.18
CA THR A 186 -14.05 14.61 1.41
C THR A 186 -13.56 14.05 0.08
N ALA A 187 -13.52 12.74 -0.11
CA ALA A 187 -13.12 12.15 -1.38
C ALA A 187 -14.24 12.27 -2.42
N ASP A 188 -13.88 12.43 -3.69
CA ASP A 188 -14.86 12.44 -4.77
C ASP A 188 -15.58 11.10 -4.90
N ARG A 189 -14.86 10.01 -4.60
CA ARG A 189 -15.43 8.67 -4.52
C ARG A 189 -14.69 7.80 -3.51
N LEU A 190 -15.45 7.12 -2.66
CA LEU A 190 -14.98 6.04 -1.78
C LEU A 190 -15.64 4.72 -2.20
N ILE A 191 -14.82 3.73 -2.51
CA ILE A 191 -15.23 2.38 -2.92
C ILE A 191 -14.77 1.41 -1.85
N GLU A 192 -15.71 0.72 -1.20
CA GLU A 192 -15.39 -0.32 -0.20
C GLU A 192 -15.59 -1.71 -0.82
N VAL A 193 -14.54 -2.52 -0.79
CA VAL A 193 -14.54 -3.87 -1.37
C VAL A 193 -14.10 -4.88 -0.32
N ASP A 194 -14.96 -5.87 -0.03
CA ASP A 194 -14.55 -7.03 0.77
C ASP A 194 -13.58 -7.90 -0.05
N ALA A 195 -12.36 -8.03 0.48
CA ALA A 195 -11.28 -8.80 -0.12
C ALA A 195 -10.89 -10.02 0.75
N SER A 196 -11.77 -10.47 1.67
CA SER A 196 -11.48 -11.57 2.59
C SER A 196 -11.38 -12.92 1.89
N ARG A 197 -12.34 -13.23 1.01
CA ARG A 197 -12.57 -14.60 0.50
C ARG A 197 -12.32 -14.78 -0.99
N GLU A 198 -12.32 -13.70 -1.74
CA GLU A 198 -12.20 -13.77 -3.19
C GLU A 198 -10.74 -13.83 -3.66
N ALA A 199 -10.51 -14.42 -4.82
CA ALA A 199 -9.23 -14.40 -5.50
C ALA A 199 -8.87 -12.94 -5.89
N PRO A 200 -7.58 -12.56 -5.92
CA PRO A 200 -7.18 -11.18 -6.19
C PRO A 200 -7.71 -10.59 -7.50
N ASN A 201 -7.84 -11.39 -8.55
CA ASN A 201 -8.41 -10.96 -9.83
C ASN A 201 -9.92 -10.68 -9.73
N ALA A 202 -10.68 -11.45 -8.96
CA ALA A 202 -12.10 -11.19 -8.75
C ALA A 202 -12.33 -9.89 -7.98
N VAL A 203 -11.53 -9.64 -6.94
CA VAL A 203 -11.52 -8.35 -6.21
C VAL A 203 -11.22 -7.20 -7.18
N PHE A 204 -10.23 -7.38 -8.08
CA PHE A 204 -9.90 -6.35 -9.08
C PHE A 204 -11.04 -6.08 -10.05
N GLU A 205 -11.74 -7.11 -10.56
CA GLU A 205 -12.88 -6.89 -11.47
C GLU A 205 -14.02 -6.10 -10.80
N ARG A 206 -14.24 -6.28 -9.49
CA ARG A 206 -15.17 -5.44 -8.72
C ARG A 206 -14.71 -3.99 -8.65
N VAL A 207 -13.44 -3.78 -8.29
CA VAL A 207 -12.83 -2.44 -8.27
C VAL A 207 -12.95 -1.79 -9.63
N ARG A 208 -12.62 -2.52 -10.70
CA ARG A 208 -12.69 -2.05 -12.08
C ARG A 208 -14.11 -1.68 -12.51
N ALA A 209 -15.10 -2.48 -12.14
CA ALA A 209 -16.51 -2.20 -12.44
C ALA A 209 -16.94 -0.87 -11.82
N GLU A 210 -16.58 -0.61 -10.57
CA GLU A 210 -16.87 0.62 -9.85
C GLU A 210 -16.15 1.87 -10.41
N LEU A 211 -15.01 1.67 -11.09
CA LEU A 211 -14.20 2.76 -11.64
C LEU A 211 -14.53 3.09 -13.09
N LYS A 212 -15.25 2.23 -13.83
CA LYS A 212 -15.52 2.42 -15.26
C LYS A 212 -16.13 3.78 -15.60
N ASP A 213 -17.06 4.22 -14.80
CA ASP A 213 -17.79 5.48 -15.04
C ASP A 213 -16.92 6.74 -14.80
N LEU A 214 -15.81 6.59 -14.05
CA LEU A 214 -14.90 7.70 -13.74
C LEU A 214 -13.81 7.88 -14.80
N ILE A 215 -13.48 6.81 -15.53
CA ILE A 215 -12.37 6.79 -16.48
C ILE A 215 -12.85 7.13 -17.91
N GLN A 216 -14.15 7.04 -18.16
CA GLN A 216 -14.77 7.39 -19.44
C GLN A 216 -15.14 8.88 -19.57
N ARG A 217 -14.84 9.69 -18.56
CA ARG A 217 -14.99 11.16 -18.56
C ARG A 217 -13.66 11.85 -18.79
#